data_de349091db68f9183c69ca4d4992780c
#
_entry.id   de349091db68f9183c69ca4d4992780c
#
_cell.length_a   1.000
_cell.length_b   1.000
_cell.length_c   1.000
_cell.angle_alpha   90.00
_cell.angle_beta   90.00
_cell.angle_gamma   90.00
#
_symmetry.space_group_name_H-M   'P 1'
#
loop_
_entity.id
_entity.type
_entity.pdbx_description
1 polymer ?
#
loop_
_entity_poly.entity_id
_entity_poly.type
_entity_poly.pdbx_seq_one_letter_code
_entity_poly.pdbx_strand_id
1 'polypeptide(L)'
;MIEWSLDTAVANNGRVALVTGAARGIGLGIAAWLISEGWQVVLTDLDRGRGAKVARVLGENACFIGMDVADEAQVAQGVAEVLGRFGRIDALVCNAAIADPHNITLESLDLAHWNRVLAVNLGGPMLLAKHCAPYLRAHCGAIVNLASTRAAQSEPDSEAYAASKGGLLALTHALAISLGPEIRVNAVSPGWIDARDPSVRRAEPLSDTDHAQHPAGRVGTVEDVAALVAWLLSRNAGFVTGQEFVVDGGMSRKMIYRD
;
A
#
# COMPACT_ATOMS: atom_id res chain seq x y z
N MET A 1 30.69 20.60 -20.01
CA MET A 1 29.32 20.14 -20.25
C MET A 1 29.06 19.01 -19.26
N ILE A 2 28.03 19.11 -18.46
CA ILE A 2 27.60 18.03 -17.53
C ILE A 2 26.77 17.09 -18.38
N GLU A 3 27.26 15.90 -18.69
CA GLU A 3 26.43 14.85 -19.32
C GLU A 3 25.52 14.24 -18.28
N TRP A 4 24.25 14.55 -18.36
CA TRP A 4 23.21 13.86 -17.62
C TRP A 4 22.89 12.56 -18.36
N SER A 5 23.39 11.42 -17.91
CA SER A 5 22.89 10.13 -18.37
C SER A 5 21.57 9.85 -17.64
N LEU A 6 20.46 10.16 -18.28
CA LEU A 6 19.16 9.67 -17.86
C LEU A 6 19.08 8.20 -18.29
N ASP A 7 19.29 7.29 -17.36
CA ASP A 7 19.07 5.85 -17.56
C ASP A 7 17.54 5.59 -17.59
N THR A 8 16.94 5.86 -18.75
CA THR A 8 15.48 6.04 -18.91
C THR A 8 14.70 4.75 -19.14
N ALA A 9 15.29 3.57 -19.07
CA ALA A 9 14.54 2.32 -19.22
C ALA A 9 15.28 1.13 -18.63
N VAL A 10 15.31 1.00 -17.33
CA VAL A 10 15.51 -0.33 -16.77
C VAL A 10 14.16 -1.05 -16.82
N ALA A 11 13.97 -1.90 -17.82
CA ALA A 11 12.84 -2.80 -17.85
C ALA A 11 12.81 -3.59 -16.53
N ASN A 12 11.67 -3.55 -15.83
CA ASN A 12 11.48 -4.27 -14.54
C ASN A 12 11.37 -5.80 -14.74
N ASN A 13 11.74 -6.31 -15.91
CA ASN A 13 11.59 -7.69 -16.32
C ASN A 13 12.25 -8.63 -15.30
N GLY A 14 11.45 -9.50 -14.71
CA GLY A 14 11.90 -10.48 -13.72
C GLY A 14 12.00 -9.95 -12.29
N ARG A 15 11.73 -8.68 -11.99
CA ARG A 15 11.60 -8.18 -10.61
C ARG A 15 10.27 -8.64 -10.00
N VAL A 16 10.30 -8.99 -8.73
CA VAL A 16 9.15 -9.54 -8.00
C VAL A 16 8.67 -8.56 -6.95
N ALA A 17 7.39 -8.19 -7.02
CA ALA A 17 6.71 -7.38 -6.01
C ALA A 17 5.68 -8.20 -5.25
N LEU A 18 5.70 -8.12 -3.92
CA LEU A 18 4.67 -8.67 -3.03
C LEU A 18 3.73 -7.55 -2.62
N VAL A 19 2.44 -7.65 -2.99
CA VAL A 19 1.41 -6.64 -2.69
C VAL A 19 0.31 -7.26 -1.83
N THR A 20 0.08 -6.70 -0.63
CA THR A 20 -0.91 -7.23 0.31
C THR A 20 -2.25 -6.49 0.22
N GLY A 21 -3.37 -7.19 0.53
CA GLY A 21 -4.71 -6.64 0.35
C GLY A 21 -5.01 -6.35 -1.12
N ALA A 22 -4.53 -7.20 -2.03
CA ALA A 22 -4.50 -6.93 -3.46
C ALA A 22 -5.66 -7.55 -4.25
N ALA A 23 -6.65 -8.17 -3.59
CA ALA A 23 -7.83 -8.71 -4.26
C ALA A 23 -8.81 -7.62 -4.73
N ARG A 24 -8.66 -6.37 -4.29
CA ARG A 24 -9.53 -5.23 -4.61
C ARG A 24 -8.87 -3.89 -4.32
N GLY A 25 -9.55 -2.81 -4.73
CA GLY A 25 -9.23 -1.45 -4.31
C GLY A 25 -7.83 -0.99 -4.70
N ILE A 26 -7.18 -0.23 -3.81
CA ILE A 26 -5.86 0.36 -4.04
C ILE A 26 -4.81 -0.72 -4.30
N GLY A 27 -4.81 -1.81 -3.51
CA GLY A 27 -3.84 -2.90 -3.69
C GLY A 27 -3.94 -3.57 -5.06
N LEU A 28 -5.17 -3.76 -5.57
CA LEU A 28 -5.38 -4.27 -6.94
C LEU A 28 -4.88 -3.27 -7.99
N GLY A 29 -5.16 -1.98 -7.81
CA GLY A 29 -4.67 -0.94 -8.72
C GLY A 29 -3.13 -0.90 -8.77
N ILE A 30 -2.46 -0.99 -7.61
CA ILE A 30 -1.00 -1.07 -7.54
C ILE A 30 -0.48 -2.33 -8.26
N ALA A 31 -1.10 -3.50 -8.01
CA ALA A 31 -0.70 -4.73 -8.65
C ALA A 31 -0.82 -4.65 -10.19
N ALA A 32 -1.94 -4.14 -10.70
CA ALA A 32 -2.16 -3.97 -12.13
C ALA A 32 -1.15 -2.98 -12.76
N TRP A 33 -0.86 -1.88 -12.06
CA TRP A 33 0.12 -0.90 -12.52
C TRP A 33 1.52 -1.51 -12.62
N LEU A 34 1.98 -2.19 -11.58
CA LEU A 34 3.30 -2.84 -11.56
C LEU A 34 3.43 -3.90 -12.67
N ILE A 35 2.38 -4.69 -12.91
CA ILE A 35 2.36 -5.66 -14.03
C ILE A 35 2.52 -4.94 -15.37
N SER A 36 1.85 -3.80 -15.57
CA SER A 36 1.97 -3.02 -16.81
C SER A 36 3.39 -2.47 -17.03
N GLU A 37 4.17 -2.31 -15.95
CA GLU A 37 5.59 -1.93 -16.00
C GLU A 37 6.55 -3.14 -16.06
N GLY A 38 6.03 -4.35 -16.26
CA GLY A 38 6.83 -5.56 -16.45
C GLY A 38 7.27 -6.28 -15.16
N TRP A 39 6.65 -5.98 -14.01
CA TRP A 39 6.91 -6.72 -12.80
C TRP A 39 6.17 -8.07 -12.78
N GLN A 40 6.78 -9.06 -12.11
CA GLN A 40 6.06 -10.21 -11.57
C GLN A 40 5.42 -9.78 -10.25
N VAL A 41 4.12 -9.97 -10.09
CA VAL A 41 3.40 -9.50 -8.90
C VAL A 41 2.74 -10.66 -8.16
N VAL A 42 3.08 -10.80 -6.89
CA VAL A 42 2.40 -11.70 -5.97
C VAL A 42 1.35 -10.91 -5.20
N LEU A 43 0.09 -11.19 -5.48
CA LEU A 43 -1.05 -10.65 -4.76
C LEU A 43 -1.32 -11.50 -3.52
N THR A 44 -1.53 -10.86 -2.37
CA THR A 44 -2.03 -11.57 -1.18
C THR A 44 -3.28 -10.91 -0.62
N ASP A 45 -4.18 -11.73 -0.09
CA ASP A 45 -5.42 -11.29 0.53
C ASP A 45 -6.01 -12.43 1.39
N LEU A 46 -6.94 -12.09 2.30
CA LEU A 46 -7.76 -13.08 3.00
C LEU A 46 -8.81 -13.70 2.08
N ASP A 47 -9.34 -12.93 1.12
CA ASP A 47 -10.34 -13.40 0.16
C ASP A 47 -9.68 -14.24 -0.94
N ARG A 48 -9.51 -15.53 -0.63
CA ARG A 48 -8.87 -16.50 -1.54
C ARG A 48 -9.61 -16.65 -2.87
N GLY A 49 -10.95 -16.59 -2.85
CA GLY A 49 -11.78 -16.74 -4.04
C GLY A 49 -11.60 -15.58 -5.01
N ARG A 50 -11.71 -14.35 -4.50
CA ARG A 50 -11.52 -13.12 -5.27
C ARG A 50 -10.07 -12.96 -5.73
N GLY A 51 -9.11 -13.18 -4.84
CA GLY A 51 -7.70 -13.06 -5.17
C GLY A 51 -7.25 -13.98 -6.30
N ALA A 52 -7.65 -15.25 -6.26
CA ALA A 52 -7.34 -16.21 -7.33
C ALA A 52 -8.02 -15.84 -8.67
N LYS A 53 -9.24 -15.28 -8.63
CA LYS A 53 -9.92 -14.79 -9.84
C LYS A 53 -9.20 -13.58 -10.42
N VAL A 54 -8.82 -12.62 -9.59
CA VAL A 54 -8.12 -11.41 -10.01
C VAL A 54 -6.75 -11.74 -10.62
N ALA A 55 -5.96 -12.61 -9.99
CA ALA A 55 -4.66 -13.01 -10.52
C ALA A 55 -4.79 -13.65 -11.92
N ARG A 56 -5.82 -14.47 -12.16
CA ARG A 56 -6.10 -15.02 -13.49
C ARG A 56 -6.43 -13.96 -14.54
N VAL A 57 -7.16 -12.90 -14.14
CA VAL A 57 -7.52 -11.80 -15.04
C VAL A 57 -6.30 -10.95 -15.39
N LEU A 58 -5.38 -10.76 -14.42
CA LEU A 58 -4.16 -9.99 -14.61
C LEU A 58 -3.10 -10.73 -15.46
N GLY A 59 -3.25 -12.05 -15.67
CA GLY A 59 -2.42 -12.82 -16.57
C GLY A 59 -1.17 -13.44 -15.94
N GLU A 60 -0.22 -13.83 -16.78
CA GLU A 60 0.93 -14.67 -16.40
C GLU A 60 1.90 -14.00 -15.42
N ASN A 61 1.94 -12.67 -15.39
CA ASN A 61 2.78 -11.92 -14.48
C ASN A 61 2.15 -11.75 -13.09
N ALA A 62 0.98 -12.34 -12.83
CA ALA A 62 0.25 -12.30 -11.58
C ALA A 62 0.18 -13.67 -10.91
N CYS A 63 0.38 -13.72 -9.61
CA CYS A 63 0.21 -14.91 -8.79
C CYS A 63 -0.54 -14.53 -7.52
N PHE A 64 -1.34 -15.43 -6.97
CA PHE A 64 -2.09 -15.20 -5.74
C PHE A 64 -1.69 -16.20 -4.65
N ILE A 65 -1.43 -15.68 -3.44
CA ILE A 65 -1.19 -16.44 -2.22
C ILE A 65 -2.15 -15.94 -1.14
N GLY A 66 -3.02 -16.80 -0.62
CA GLY A 66 -3.93 -16.44 0.46
C GLY A 66 -3.19 -16.33 1.80
N MET A 67 -3.28 -15.15 2.47
CA MET A 67 -2.50 -14.88 3.68
C MET A 67 -3.26 -13.92 4.61
N ASP A 68 -3.33 -14.24 5.91
CA ASP A 68 -3.60 -13.27 6.97
C ASP A 68 -2.27 -12.62 7.38
N VAL A 69 -2.13 -11.33 7.11
CA VAL A 69 -0.91 -10.58 7.44
C VAL A 69 -0.67 -10.43 8.95
N ALA A 70 -1.70 -10.64 9.78
CA ALA A 70 -1.57 -10.63 11.23
C ALA A 70 -1.16 -11.98 11.84
N ASP A 71 -1.06 -13.03 11.02
CA ASP A 71 -0.61 -14.36 11.42
C ASP A 71 0.82 -14.60 10.94
N GLU A 72 1.78 -14.59 11.87
CA GLU A 72 3.19 -14.73 11.53
C GLU A 72 3.52 -16.04 10.80
N ALA A 73 2.85 -17.14 11.16
CA ALA A 73 3.10 -18.43 10.50
C ALA A 73 2.64 -18.39 9.03
N GLN A 74 1.49 -17.77 8.75
CA GLN A 74 1.02 -17.58 7.37
C GLN A 74 1.91 -16.60 6.58
N VAL A 75 2.41 -15.53 7.22
CA VAL A 75 3.38 -14.62 6.60
C VAL A 75 4.67 -15.35 6.23
N ALA A 76 5.25 -16.11 7.16
CA ALA A 76 6.46 -16.88 6.91
C ALA A 76 6.27 -17.92 5.79
N GLN A 77 5.15 -18.65 5.80
CA GLN A 77 4.80 -19.61 4.76
C GLN A 77 4.59 -18.95 3.39
N GLY A 78 3.86 -17.82 3.35
CA GLY A 78 3.61 -17.09 2.12
C GLY A 78 4.90 -16.54 1.50
N VAL A 79 5.80 -15.97 2.31
CA VAL A 79 7.13 -15.52 1.83
C VAL A 79 7.95 -16.71 1.30
N ALA A 80 7.94 -17.86 1.99
CA ALA A 80 8.61 -19.06 1.50
C ALA A 80 8.04 -19.56 0.17
N GLU A 81 6.72 -19.46 -0.03
CA GLU A 81 6.06 -19.82 -1.31
C GLU A 81 6.49 -18.86 -2.44
N VAL A 82 6.57 -17.55 -2.18
CA VAL A 82 7.10 -16.57 -3.14
C VAL A 82 8.51 -16.94 -3.58
N LEU A 83 9.37 -17.26 -2.62
CA LEU A 83 10.77 -17.62 -2.89
C LEU A 83 10.89 -18.95 -3.63
N GLY A 84 10.10 -19.95 -3.26
CA GLY A 84 10.07 -21.23 -3.97
C GLY A 84 9.66 -21.08 -5.44
N ARG A 85 8.84 -20.08 -5.76
CA ARG A 85 8.34 -19.83 -7.10
C ARG A 85 9.22 -18.91 -7.93
N PHE A 86 9.72 -17.83 -7.33
CA PHE A 86 10.41 -16.75 -8.05
C PHE A 86 11.90 -16.60 -7.66
N GLY A 87 12.33 -17.17 -6.56
CA GLY A 87 13.71 -17.10 -6.06
C GLY A 87 14.12 -15.73 -5.50
N ARG A 88 13.22 -14.72 -5.53
CA ARG A 88 13.54 -13.34 -5.18
C ARG A 88 12.33 -12.54 -4.72
N ILE A 89 12.60 -11.45 -3.99
CA ILE A 89 11.65 -10.38 -3.67
C ILE A 89 12.40 -9.06 -3.81
N ASP A 90 11.93 -8.16 -4.68
CA ASP A 90 12.54 -6.85 -4.94
C ASP A 90 11.74 -5.71 -4.33
N ALA A 91 10.45 -5.91 -4.13
CA ALA A 91 9.54 -4.91 -3.57
C ALA A 91 8.50 -5.53 -2.65
N LEU A 92 8.16 -4.79 -1.59
CA LEU A 92 7.07 -5.10 -0.68
C LEU A 92 6.12 -3.91 -0.60
N VAL A 93 4.83 -4.14 -0.84
CA VAL A 93 3.76 -3.15 -0.65
C VAL A 93 2.82 -3.62 0.45
N CYS A 94 2.90 -2.98 1.61
CA CYS A 94 2.04 -3.23 2.75
C CYS A 94 0.76 -2.39 2.62
N ASN A 95 -0.26 -2.94 1.92
CA ASN A 95 -1.53 -2.27 1.69
C ASN A 95 -2.69 -2.90 2.47
N ALA A 96 -2.63 -4.18 2.83
CA ALA A 96 -3.68 -4.84 3.61
C ALA A 96 -4.01 -4.05 4.89
N ALA A 97 -5.29 -3.74 5.07
CA ALA A 97 -5.75 -2.99 6.23
C ALA A 97 -7.22 -3.28 6.54
N ILE A 98 -7.58 -3.18 7.80
CA ILE A 98 -8.94 -2.98 8.24
C ILE A 98 -9.17 -1.46 8.22
N ALA A 99 -9.98 -1.02 7.26
CA ALA A 99 -10.44 0.36 7.12
C ALA A 99 -11.96 0.31 7.22
N ASP A 100 -12.47 0.19 8.43
CA ASP A 100 -13.91 0.11 8.66
C ASP A 100 -14.54 1.48 8.39
N PRO A 101 -15.46 1.59 7.41
CA PRO A 101 -16.17 2.84 7.17
C PRO A 101 -17.21 3.14 8.26
N HIS A 102 -17.58 2.16 9.08
CA HIS A 102 -18.49 2.31 10.21
C HIS A 102 -17.68 2.47 11.49
N ASN A 103 -17.37 3.72 11.79
CA ASN A 103 -16.66 4.07 13.02
C ASN A 103 -17.47 3.60 14.25
N ILE A 104 -16.77 3.04 15.21
CA ILE A 104 -17.34 2.57 16.47
C ILE A 104 -17.07 3.64 17.52
N THR A 105 -18.09 4.09 18.25
CA THR A 105 -17.90 5.06 19.33
C THR A 105 -16.92 4.55 20.36
N LEU A 106 -16.14 5.44 20.95
CA LEU A 106 -15.08 5.07 21.90
C LEU A 106 -15.60 4.17 23.02
N GLU A 107 -16.81 4.44 23.55
CA GLU A 107 -17.44 3.66 24.62
C GLU A 107 -17.85 2.25 24.17
N SER A 108 -18.03 2.04 22.87
CA SER A 108 -18.44 0.76 22.27
C SER A 108 -17.26 0.00 21.66
N LEU A 109 -16.08 0.62 21.61
CA LEU A 109 -14.88 0.03 21.04
C LEU A 109 -14.33 -1.05 21.99
N ASP A 110 -14.50 -2.31 21.62
CA ASP A 110 -13.92 -3.41 22.40
C ASP A 110 -12.42 -3.60 22.10
N LEU A 111 -11.72 -4.14 23.10
CA LEU A 111 -10.27 -4.36 23.02
C LEU A 111 -9.89 -5.39 21.94
N ALA A 112 -10.75 -6.35 21.63
CA ALA A 112 -10.47 -7.36 20.61
C ALA A 112 -10.47 -6.73 19.22
N HIS A 113 -11.44 -5.86 18.92
CA HIS A 113 -11.47 -5.09 17.68
C HIS A 113 -10.26 -4.16 17.56
N TRP A 114 -9.96 -3.38 18.63
CA TRP A 114 -8.76 -2.54 18.69
C TRP A 114 -7.49 -3.34 18.36
N ASN A 115 -7.27 -4.46 19.07
CA ASN A 115 -6.11 -5.30 18.87
C ASN A 115 -6.06 -5.90 17.46
N ARG A 116 -7.21 -6.27 16.88
CA ARG A 116 -7.26 -6.80 15.51
C ARG A 116 -6.87 -5.75 14.47
N VAL A 117 -7.33 -4.51 14.62
CA VAL A 117 -6.94 -3.40 13.74
C VAL A 117 -5.45 -3.15 13.82
N LEU A 118 -4.88 -3.09 15.03
CA LEU A 118 -3.43 -2.91 15.21
C LEU A 118 -2.63 -4.11 14.65
N ALA A 119 -3.10 -5.33 14.89
CA ALA A 119 -2.42 -6.54 14.41
C ALA A 119 -2.33 -6.57 12.88
N VAL A 120 -3.40 -6.16 12.17
CA VAL A 120 -3.41 -6.12 10.71
C VAL A 120 -2.65 -4.92 10.18
N ASN A 121 -3.02 -3.69 10.64
CA ASN A 121 -2.56 -2.46 9.98
C ASN A 121 -1.14 -2.06 10.36
N LEU A 122 -0.64 -2.51 11.51
CA LEU A 122 0.69 -2.18 12.02
C LEU A 122 1.55 -3.44 12.22
N GLY A 123 1.01 -4.47 12.86
CA GLY A 123 1.70 -5.74 13.05
C GLY A 123 2.02 -6.46 11.75
N GLY A 124 1.06 -6.49 10.81
CA GLY A 124 1.25 -7.10 9.49
C GLY A 124 2.44 -6.52 8.71
N PRO A 125 2.53 -5.21 8.51
CA PRO A 125 3.70 -4.57 7.90
C PRO A 125 5.02 -4.90 8.59
N MET A 126 5.05 -4.95 9.92
CA MET A 126 6.24 -5.35 10.68
C MET A 126 6.63 -6.80 10.40
N LEU A 127 5.68 -7.74 10.45
CA LEU A 127 5.92 -9.15 10.16
C LEU A 127 6.41 -9.36 8.72
N LEU A 128 5.77 -8.71 7.76
CA LEU A 128 6.17 -8.77 6.35
C LEU A 128 7.59 -8.21 6.15
N ALA A 129 7.91 -7.06 6.75
CA ALA A 129 9.25 -6.48 6.69
C ALA A 129 10.29 -7.45 7.29
N LYS A 130 10.00 -8.05 8.45
CA LYS A 130 10.85 -9.05 9.12
C LYS A 130 11.19 -10.22 8.20
N HIS A 131 10.17 -10.82 7.58
CA HIS A 131 10.35 -12.03 6.76
C HIS A 131 10.88 -11.74 5.34
N CYS A 132 10.59 -10.54 4.77
CA CYS A 132 11.08 -10.16 3.46
C CYS A 132 12.47 -9.51 3.47
N ALA A 133 12.92 -8.92 4.59
CA ALA A 133 14.16 -8.14 4.67
C ALA A 133 15.41 -8.85 4.11
N PRO A 134 15.67 -10.14 4.39
CA PRO A 134 16.87 -10.81 3.85
C PRO A 134 16.91 -10.80 2.31
N TYR A 135 15.76 -10.96 1.67
CA TYR A 135 15.60 -11.06 0.22
C TYR A 135 15.58 -9.68 -0.45
N LEU A 136 14.90 -8.71 0.17
CA LEU A 136 14.96 -7.31 -0.25
C LEU A 136 16.38 -6.77 -0.20
N ARG A 137 17.14 -7.09 0.86
CA ARG A 137 18.54 -6.68 1.02
C ARG A 137 19.42 -7.23 -0.12
N ALA A 138 19.23 -8.49 -0.49
CA ALA A 138 19.98 -9.12 -1.58
C ALA A 138 19.81 -8.43 -2.95
N HIS A 139 18.74 -7.64 -3.11
CA HIS A 139 18.37 -6.98 -4.37
C HIS A 139 18.30 -5.45 -4.29
N CYS A 140 18.78 -4.83 -3.20
CA CYS A 140 18.63 -3.40 -2.94
C CYS A 140 17.17 -2.94 -3.12
N GLY A 141 16.25 -3.68 -2.49
CA GLY A 141 14.82 -3.55 -2.67
C GLY A 141 14.21 -2.34 -1.99
N ALA A 142 12.87 -2.26 -2.07
CA ALA A 142 12.13 -1.19 -1.42
C ALA A 142 10.83 -1.70 -0.77
N ILE A 143 10.44 -1.03 0.32
CA ILE A 143 9.17 -1.23 1.02
C ILE A 143 8.35 0.05 0.89
N VAL A 144 7.07 -0.09 0.54
CA VAL A 144 6.08 1.00 0.60
C VAL A 144 4.93 0.59 1.50
N ASN A 145 4.73 1.38 2.56
CA ASN A 145 3.63 1.21 3.49
C ASN A 145 2.46 2.13 3.10
N LEU A 146 1.25 1.57 2.91
CA LEU A 146 0.04 2.36 2.69
C LEU A 146 -0.51 2.83 4.04
N ALA A 147 -0.15 4.06 4.41
CA ALA A 147 -0.68 4.75 5.57
C ALA A 147 -2.06 5.38 5.28
N SER A 148 -2.31 6.60 5.69
CA SER A 148 -3.53 7.36 5.41
C SER A 148 -3.34 8.80 5.90
N THR A 149 -4.05 9.75 5.30
CA THR A 149 -4.19 11.11 5.87
C THR A 149 -4.79 11.07 7.28
N ARG A 150 -5.51 10.01 7.65
CA ARG A 150 -6.02 9.81 9.03
C ARG A 150 -4.92 9.55 10.08
N ALA A 151 -3.67 9.40 9.68
CA ALA A 151 -2.54 9.41 10.61
C ALA A 151 -2.31 10.82 11.24
N ALA A 152 -2.70 11.88 10.52
CA ALA A 152 -2.53 13.28 10.93
C ALA A 152 -3.85 14.04 11.12
N GLN A 153 -4.95 13.54 10.54
CA GLN A 153 -6.31 14.10 10.65
C GLN A 153 -7.26 12.94 10.99
N SER A 154 -8.33 13.20 11.74
CA SER A 154 -9.26 12.16 12.15
C SER A 154 -10.71 12.53 11.86
N GLU A 155 -11.50 11.53 11.58
CA GLU A 155 -12.95 11.58 11.69
C GLU A 155 -13.35 11.09 13.09
N PRO A 156 -14.52 11.47 13.61
CA PRO A 156 -15.02 10.90 14.86
C PRO A 156 -15.03 9.37 14.82
N ASP A 157 -14.81 8.75 15.96
CA ASP A 157 -14.91 7.30 16.16
C ASP A 157 -13.96 6.47 15.27
N SER A 158 -12.74 6.98 15.04
CA SER A 158 -11.72 6.34 14.19
C SER A 158 -10.41 6.02 14.90
N GLU A 159 -10.43 5.91 16.25
CA GLU A 159 -9.24 5.85 17.10
C GLU A 159 -8.32 4.69 16.74
N ALA A 160 -8.85 3.48 16.57
CA ALA A 160 -8.05 2.29 16.25
C ALA A 160 -7.36 2.43 14.89
N TYR A 161 -8.08 2.92 13.88
CA TYR A 161 -7.54 3.13 12.55
C TYR A 161 -6.48 4.24 12.53
N ALA A 162 -6.80 5.40 13.12
CA ALA A 162 -5.88 6.53 13.19
C ALA A 162 -4.61 6.16 13.95
N ALA A 163 -4.72 5.51 15.12
CA ALA A 163 -3.59 5.02 15.88
C ALA A 163 -2.72 4.04 15.09
N SER A 164 -3.36 3.09 14.36
CA SER A 164 -2.62 2.13 13.53
C SER A 164 -1.86 2.81 12.40
N LYS A 165 -2.45 3.82 11.75
CA LYS A 165 -1.82 4.52 10.63
C LYS A 165 -0.74 5.51 11.09
N GLY A 166 -0.93 6.18 12.24
CA GLY A 166 0.13 6.95 12.90
C GLY A 166 1.30 6.07 13.32
N GLY A 167 1.03 4.90 13.92
CA GLY A 167 2.05 3.90 14.23
C GLY A 167 2.80 3.40 12.99
N LEU A 168 2.11 3.24 11.86
CA LEU A 168 2.73 2.80 10.60
C LEU A 168 3.70 3.85 10.03
N LEU A 169 3.43 5.15 10.20
CA LEU A 169 4.38 6.21 9.84
C LEU A 169 5.64 6.13 10.72
N ALA A 170 5.47 5.93 12.04
CA ALA A 170 6.60 5.74 12.94
C ALA A 170 7.41 4.47 12.59
N LEU A 171 6.73 3.34 12.30
CA LEU A 171 7.36 2.12 11.84
C LEU A 171 8.14 2.33 10.53
N THR A 172 7.62 3.15 9.60
CA THR A 172 8.25 3.42 8.30
C THR A 172 9.64 4.04 8.47
N HIS A 173 9.76 5.13 9.26
CA HIS A 173 11.09 5.73 9.44
C HIS A 173 12.01 4.87 10.30
N ALA A 174 11.50 4.13 11.28
CA ALA A 174 12.29 3.19 12.08
C ALA A 174 12.89 2.07 11.21
N LEU A 175 12.07 1.49 10.30
CA LEU A 175 12.54 0.49 9.34
C LEU A 175 13.54 1.07 8.34
N ALA A 176 13.33 2.32 7.88
CA ALA A 176 14.25 2.99 6.96
C ALA A 176 15.66 3.12 7.56
N ILE A 177 15.76 3.44 8.85
CA ILE A 177 17.03 3.53 9.56
C ILE A 177 17.64 2.14 9.81
N SER A 178 16.83 1.15 10.21
CA SER A 178 17.32 -0.18 10.57
C SER A 178 17.74 -1.03 9.36
N LEU A 179 17.10 -0.79 8.19
CA LEU A 179 17.29 -1.59 6.97
C LEU A 179 18.14 -0.90 5.91
N GLY A 180 18.42 0.39 6.08
CA GLY A 180 19.32 1.13 5.20
C GLY A 180 20.80 0.74 5.42
N PRO A 181 21.64 0.96 4.40
CA PRO A 181 21.33 1.58 3.10
C PRO A 181 20.72 0.61 2.06
N GLU A 182 20.65 -0.68 2.33
CA GLU A 182 20.31 -1.70 1.33
C GLU A 182 18.82 -1.70 0.96
N ILE A 183 17.94 -1.32 1.89
CA ILE A 183 16.49 -1.31 1.68
C ILE A 183 15.95 0.09 1.97
N ARG A 184 15.23 0.67 1.02
CA ARG A 184 14.50 1.92 1.20
C ARG A 184 13.10 1.63 1.73
N VAL A 185 12.61 2.43 2.66
CA VAL A 185 11.27 2.26 3.24
C VAL A 185 10.58 3.62 3.27
N ASN A 186 9.42 3.72 2.61
CA ASN A 186 8.62 4.95 2.57
C ASN A 186 7.14 4.66 2.83
N ALA A 187 6.39 5.67 3.18
CA ALA A 187 4.94 5.61 3.34
C ALA A 187 4.23 6.46 2.27
N VAL A 188 3.09 5.96 1.81
CA VAL A 188 2.12 6.73 1.04
C VAL A 188 0.86 6.88 1.89
N SER A 189 0.37 8.11 2.04
CA SER A 189 -0.82 8.46 2.82
C SER A 189 -1.92 8.95 1.86
N PRO A 190 -2.78 8.06 1.36
CA PRO A 190 -3.91 8.45 0.55
C PRO A 190 -4.95 9.24 1.39
N GLY A 191 -5.60 10.20 0.75
CA GLY A 191 -6.85 10.78 1.21
C GLY A 191 -8.05 9.98 0.72
N TRP A 192 -9.08 10.68 0.23
CA TRP A 192 -10.24 10.02 -0.36
C TRP A 192 -9.93 9.52 -1.76
N ILE A 193 -9.86 8.21 -1.89
CA ILE A 193 -9.66 7.49 -3.15
C ILE A 193 -10.90 6.67 -3.46
N ASP A 194 -11.52 6.85 -4.63
CA ASP A 194 -12.60 5.99 -5.09
C ASP A 194 -12.03 4.64 -5.55
N ALA A 195 -11.91 3.74 -4.58
CA ALA A 195 -11.38 2.39 -4.76
C ALA A 195 -12.46 1.34 -5.05
N ARG A 196 -13.72 1.77 -5.34
CA ARG A 196 -14.83 0.88 -5.70
C ARG A 196 -14.57 0.21 -7.05
N ASP A 197 -15.22 -0.91 -7.30
CA ASP A 197 -15.16 -1.58 -8.62
C ASP A 197 -15.57 -0.62 -9.75
N PRO A 198 -14.91 -0.68 -10.93
CA PRO A 198 -15.23 0.20 -12.05
C PRO A 198 -16.70 0.14 -12.52
N SER A 199 -17.36 -1.01 -12.34
CA SER A 199 -18.78 -1.17 -12.62
C SER A 199 -19.66 -0.37 -11.66
N VAL A 200 -19.31 -0.37 -10.37
CA VAL A 200 -20.00 0.41 -9.33
C VAL A 200 -19.78 1.90 -9.57
N ARG A 201 -18.54 2.33 -9.83
CA ARG A 201 -18.22 3.73 -10.14
C ARG A 201 -19.03 4.28 -11.32
N ARG A 202 -19.27 3.45 -12.34
CA ARG A 202 -20.09 3.84 -13.50
C ARG A 202 -21.59 3.90 -13.18
N ALA A 203 -22.08 2.98 -12.36
CA ALA A 203 -23.50 2.93 -11.99
C ALA A 203 -23.88 4.01 -10.97
N GLU A 204 -22.96 4.34 -10.09
CA GLU A 204 -23.13 5.27 -8.98
C GLU A 204 -21.97 6.26 -8.94
N PRO A 205 -21.92 7.23 -9.88
CA PRO A 205 -20.85 8.23 -9.91
C PRO A 205 -20.90 9.09 -8.64
N LEU A 206 -19.74 9.57 -8.21
CA LEU A 206 -19.64 10.56 -7.16
C LEU A 206 -20.24 11.89 -7.61
N SER A 207 -20.75 12.67 -6.67
CA SER A 207 -21.35 13.97 -6.95
C SER A 207 -20.29 15.04 -7.24
N ASP A 208 -20.71 16.14 -7.90
CA ASP A 208 -19.84 17.31 -8.08
C ASP A 208 -19.38 17.88 -6.72
N THR A 209 -20.24 17.78 -5.69
CA THR A 209 -19.90 18.20 -4.32
C THR A 209 -18.77 17.36 -3.74
N ASP A 210 -18.74 16.06 -4.01
CA ASP A 210 -17.64 15.18 -3.58
C ASP A 210 -16.33 15.57 -4.23
N HIS A 211 -16.38 15.82 -5.54
CA HIS A 211 -15.22 16.26 -6.31
C HIS A 211 -14.69 17.64 -5.84
N ALA A 212 -15.57 18.59 -5.57
CA ALA A 212 -15.24 19.97 -5.16
C ALA A 212 -14.57 20.08 -3.79
N GLN A 213 -14.64 19.03 -2.97
CA GLN A 213 -13.90 19.00 -1.69
C GLN A 213 -12.38 19.03 -1.88
N HIS A 214 -11.90 18.57 -3.03
CA HIS A 214 -10.48 18.44 -3.33
C HIS A 214 -9.97 19.63 -4.16
N PRO A 215 -8.91 20.34 -3.73
CA PRO A 215 -8.26 21.37 -4.56
C PRO A 215 -7.87 20.90 -5.95
N ALA A 216 -7.57 19.61 -6.13
CA ALA A 216 -7.30 18.99 -7.43
C ALA A 216 -8.54 18.87 -8.34
N GLY A 217 -9.74 19.28 -7.88
CA GLY A 217 -10.99 19.29 -8.63
C GLY A 217 -11.65 17.91 -8.77
N ARG A 218 -11.15 16.89 -8.15
CA ARG A 218 -11.74 15.54 -8.18
C ARG A 218 -11.33 14.67 -6.99
N VAL A 219 -12.16 13.69 -6.66
CA VAL A 219 -11.76 12.56 -5.80
C VAL A 219 -10.64 11.78 -6.47
N GLY A 220 -9.71 11.25 -5.68
CA GLY A 220 -8.60 10.44 -6.19
C GLY A 220 -9.05 9.10 -6.75
N THR A 221 -8.20 8.51 -7.58
CA THR A 221 -8.38 7.16 -8.13
C THR A 221 -7.27 6.23 -7.67
N VAL A 222 -7.44 4.93 -7.86
CA VAL A 222 -6.41 3.94 -7.50
C VAL A 222 -5.11 4.17 -8.28
N GLU A 223 -5.20 4.69 -9.48
CA GLU A 223 -4.07 5.01 -10.37
C GLU A 223 -3.20 6.15 -9.81
N ASP A 224 -3.81 7.14 -9.13
CA ASP A 224 -3.07 8.25 -8.49
C ASP A 224 -2.11 7.73 -7.42
N VAL A 225 -2.54 6.71 -6.66
CA VAL A 225 -1.73 6.07 -5.64
C VAL A 225 -0.71 5.11 -6.27
N ALA A 226 -1.15 4.30 -7.25
CA ALA A 226 -0.32 3.29 -7.89
C ALA A 226 0.91 3.89 -8.58
N ALA A 227 0.74 5.01 -9.29
CA ALA A 227 1.83 5.71 -9.97
C ALA A 227 2.94 6.15 -9.00
N LEU A 228 2.57 6.72 -7.83
CA LEU A 228 3.53 7.12 -6.82
C LEU A 228 4.21 5.90 -6.17
N VAL A 229 3.45 4.84 -5.86
CA VAL A 229 4.02 3.60 -5.31
C VAL A 229 5.04 3.01 -6.29
N ALA A 230 4.72 2.92 -7.58
CA ALA A 230 5.63 2.42 -8.61
C ALA A 230 6.92 3.26 -8.70
N TRP A 231 6.79 4.60 -8.66
CA TRP A 231 7.96 5.48 -8.61
C TRP A 231 8.83 5.24 -7.37
N LEU A 232 8.22 5.12 -6.17
CA LEU A 232 8.95 4.85 -4.93
C LEU A 232 9.68 3.49 -4.95
N LEU A 233 9.14 2.50 -5.66
CA LEU A 233 9.77 1.19 -5.85
C LEU A 233 10.87 1.22 -6.92
N SER A 234 10.91 2.23 -7.76
CA SER A 234 11.89 2.36 -8.84
C SER A 234 13.27 2.83 -8.34
N ARG A 235 14.29 2.69 -9.20
CA ARG A 235 15.62 3.23 -8.94
C ARG A 235 15.67 4.77 -8.94
N ASN A 236 14.69 5.43 -9.58
CA ASN A 236 14.59 6.89 -9.62
C ASN A 236 14.35 7.49 -8.24
N ALA A 237 13.79 6.73 -7.29
CA ALA A 237 13.62 7.10 -5.90
C ALA A 237 14.82 6.69 -5.00
N GLY A 238 16.02 6.48 -5.58
CA GLY A 238 17.18 5.91 -4.89
C GLY A 238 17.68 6.72 -3.68
N PHE A 239 17.39 8.02 -3.62
CA PHE A 239 17.76 8.88 -2.48
C PHE A 239 16.57 9.21 -1.57
N VAL A 240 15.46 8.46 -1.68
CA VAL A 240 14.23 8.69 -0.92
C VAL A 240 13.97 7.50 0.00
N THR A 241 14.11 7.72 1.31
CA THR A 241 13.81 6.74 2.35
C THR A 241 13.35 7.42 3.64
N GLY A 242 12.51 6.75 4.44
CA GLY A 242 11.96 7.26 5.69
C GLY A 242 10.90 8.35 5.52
N GLN A 243 10.40 8.59 4.32
CA GLN A 243 9.50 9.70 4.02
C GLN A 243 8.04 9.27 3.96
N GLU A 244 7.14 10.21 4.26
CA GLU A 244 5.72 10.15 4.01
C GLU A 244 5.36 10.99 2.77
N PHE A 245 4.54 10.41 1.89
CA PHE A 245 3.99 11.08 0.72
C PHE A 245 2.46 11.10 0.77
N VAL A 246 1.89 12.29 0.95
CA VAL A 246 0.43 12.48 0.99
C VAL A 246 -0.12 12.57 -0.44
N VAL A 247 -1.16 11.77 -0.74
CA VAL A 247 -1.87 11.74 -2.03
C VAL A 247 -3.36 11.94 -1.77
N ASP A 248 -3.78 13.18 -1.66
CA ASP A 248 -5.12 13.55 -1.20
C ASP A 248 -5.79 14.67 -2.02
N GLY A 249 -5.22 15.01 -3.17
CA GLY A 249 -5.72 16.11 -4.00
C GLY A 249 -5.66 17.50 -3.32
N GLY A 250 -4.84 17.65 -2.28
CA GLY A 250 -4.68 18.89 -1.51
C GLY A 250 -5.72 19.06 -0.39
N MET A 251 -6.56 18.06 -0.14
CA MET A 251 -7.66 18.16 0.85
C MET A 251 -7.15 18.48 2.26
N SER A 252 -6.06 17.86 2.72
CA SER A 252 -5.47 18.10 4.03
C SER A 252 -4.75 19.47 4.16
N ARG A 253 -4.62 20.22 3.08
CA ARG A 253 -3.99 21.56 3.05
C ARG A 253 -4.99 22.71 2.88
N LYS A 254 -6.26 22.38 2.58
CA LYS A 254 -7.32 23.35 2.36
C LYS A 254 -7.78 23.92 3.70
N MET A 255 -7.70 25.26 3.87
CA MET A 255 -8.36 25.92 4.99
C MET A 255 -9.88 25.97 4.75
N ILE A 256 -10.64 25.70 5.80
CA ILE A 256 -12.10 25.70 5.77
C ILE A 256 -12.56 26.81 6.72
N TYR A 257 -13.27 27.80 6.18
CA TYR A 257 -13.95 28.84 6.95
C TYR A 257 -15.45 28.50 6.95
N ARG A 258 -16.12 28.80 8.06
CA ARG A 258 -17.58 28.84 8.09
C ARG A 258 -17.99 30.26 7.66
N ASP A 259 -18.79 30.32 6.60
CA ASP A 259 -19.48 31.53 6.20
C ASP A 259 -20.61 31.85 7.20
#